data_f0359c76b2500941157d859f22ed96df
#
_entry.id   f0359c76b2500941157d859f22ed96df
#
_cell.length_a   1.000
_cell.length_b   1.000
_cell.length_c   1.000
_cell.angle_alpha   90.00
_cell.angle_beta   90.00
_cell.angle_gamma   90.00
#
_symmetry.space_group_name_H-M   'P 1'
#
loop_
_entity.id
_entity.type
_entity.pdbx_description
1 polymer ?
#
loop_
_entity_poly.entity_id
_entity_poly.type
_entity_poly.pdbx_seq_one_letter_code
_entity_poly.pdbx_strand_id
1 'polypeptide(L)'
;MIALVIQPSSEADLEEPILEVEGLSVVRSGKLVIQDIDLTILKGEFVGIVGPNGSGKTTLLLSILGILNADSGQIKIYGSKPMSKNLDGKISWVSQAASNLPSDLRLTVRELVELGTLNRSNMFSRRRDKQQVDQAIEMVGLKDVENTDIGRLSGGQRQRAVIGRALASKAEFILLDEPLVGMDSESRSSLLKLLDDLCHDADKTILMVSHDLAAIRQTAHRMIYLEETIKFDGDTSIFPDLTELAELRGIKPVHDEVHGHHHHSHKGAGEDL
;
A
#
# COMPACT_ATOMS: atom_id res chain seq x y z
N MET A 1 12.84 25.66 1.12
CA MET A 1 12.06 25.01 2.18
C MET A 1 12.70 23.66 2.38
N ILE A 2 13.35 23.44 3.54
CA ILE A 2 14.28 22.33 3.79
C ILE A 2 13.42 21.15 4.26
N ALA A 3 13.38 20.07 3.48
CA ALA A 3 12.82 18.81 3.95
C ALA A 3 13.68 18.30 5.11
N LEU A 4 13.06 18.04 6.25
CA LEU A 4 13.72 17.48 7.42
C LEU A 4 13.96 15.99 7.16
N VAL A 5 15.11 15.65 6.60
CA VAL A 5 15.59 14.27 6.50
C VAL A 5 16.23 13.93 7.84
N ILE A 6 15.52 13.17 8.68
CA ILE A 6 16.09 12.60 9.90
C ILE A 6 16.87 11.36 9.49
N GLN A 7 18.19 11.43 9.57
CA GLN A 7 19.05 10.26 9.41
C GLN A 7 18.89 9.33 10.63
N PRO A 8 18.77 8.01 10.43
CA PRO A 8 18.73 7.05 11.53
C PRO A 8 20.11 6.97 12.20
N SER A 9 20.12 7.08 13.52
CA SER A 9 21.27 6.93 14.39
C SER A 9 21.47 5.46 14.75
N SER A 10 22.60 4.91 14.36
CA SER A 10 23.38 3.75 14.81
C SER A 10 23.66 2.71 13.72
N GLU A 11 24.94 2.35 13.66
CA GLU A 11 25.52 1.22 12.91
C GLU A 11 25.00 -0.11 13.49
N ALA A 12 23.79 -0.50 13.04
CA ALA A 12 23.25 -1.84 13.26
C ALA A 12 22.71 -2.30 11.92
N ASP A 13 23.32 -3.34 11.37
CA ASP A 13 22.94 -4.12 10.20
C ASP A 13 22.30 -3.29 9.06
N LEU A 14 23.11 -2.89 8.10
CA LEU A 14 22.64 -2.31 6.84
C LEU A 14 21.75 -3.37 6.17
N GLU A 15 20.46 -3.34 6.49
CA GLU A 15 19.47 -4.14 5.78
C GLU A 15 19.52 -3.74 4.31
N GLU A 16 19.78 -4.71 3.44
CA GLU A 16 19.89 -4.47 2.00
C GLU A 16 18.56 -3.92 1.48
N PRO A 17 18.56 -2.77 0.75
CA PRO A 17 17.34 -2.24 0.18
C PRO A 17 16.79 -3.20 -0.86
N ILE A 18 15.49 -3.50 -0.78
CA ILE A 18 14.81 -4.29 -1.81
C ILE A 18 14.24 -3.44 -2.92
N LEU A 19 13.95 -2.17 -2.63
CA LEU A 19 13.52 -1.18 -3.62
C LEU A 19 14.33 0.10 -3.45
N GLU A 20 14.87 0.59 -4.56
CA GLU A 20 15.50 1.90 -4.68
C GLU A 20 14.86 2.64 -5.85
N VAL A 21 14.37 3.83 -5.61
CA VAL A 21 13.83 4.75 -6.60
C VAL A 21 14.57 6.07 -6.45
N GLU A 22 15.14 6.57 -7.54
CA GLU A 22 15.96 7.79 -7.54
C GLU A 22 15.49 8.74 -8.64
N GLY A 23 15.07 9.96 -8.28
CA GLY A 23 14.68 11.05 -9.17
C GLY A 23 13.56 10.70 -10.15
N LEU A 24 12.64 9.79 -9.75
CA LEU A 24 11.63 9.25 -10.65
C LEU A 24 10.59 10.30 -11.01
N SER A 25 10.41 10.55 -12.32
CA SER A 25 9.32 11.37 -12.82
C SER A 25 8.58 10.65 -13.95
N VAL A 26 7.25 10.81 -13.96
CA VAL A 26 6.38 10.16 -14.94
C VAL A 26 5.33 11.14 -15.46
N VAL A 27 5.24 11.22 -16.81
CA VAL A 27 4.26 11.99 -17.56
C VAL A 27 3.20 11.05 -18.13
N ARG A 28 1.94 11.38 -18.01
CA ARG A 28 0.83 10.65 -18.63
C ARG A 28 -0.08 11.60 -19.38
N SER A 29 -0.33 11.31 -20.66
CA SER A 29 -1.16 12.15 -21.54
C SER A 29 -0.74 13.64 -21.53
N GLY A 30 0.59 13.88 -21.52
CA GLY A 30 1.16 15.22 -21.50
C GLY A 30 1.09 15.95 -20.14
N LYS A 31 0.59 15.29 -19.09
CA LYS A 31 0.56 15.84 -17.74
C LYS A 31 1.58 15.12 -16.86
N LEU A 32 2.40 15.89 -16.15
CA LEU A 32 3.28 15.38 -15.09
C LEU A 32 2.41 14.83 -13.95
N VAL A 33 2.60 13.55 -13.60
CA VAL A 33 1.79 12.84 -12.59
C VAL A 33 2.56 12.66 -11.29
N ILE A 34 3.84 12.27 -11.40
CA ILE A 34 4.78 12.22 -10.28
C ILE A 34 6.09 12.87 -10.69
N GLN A 35 6.73 13.53 -9.76
CA GLN A 35 7.93 14.34 -10.00
C GLN A 35 8.96 14.09 -8.92
N ASP A 36 10.18 13.79 -9.35
CA ASP A 36 11.39 13.76 -8.52
C ASP A 36 11.18 12.92 -7.24
N ILE A 37 10.77 11.66 -7.42
CA ILE A 37 10.49 10.73 -6.34
C ILE A 37 11.78 9.98 -6.00
N ASP A 38 12.22 10.15 -4.75
CA ASP A 38 13.24 9.32 -4.11
C ASP A 38 12.59 8.44 -3.04
N LEU A 39 12.82 7.14 -3.10
CA LEU A 39 12.22 6.17 -2.19
C LEU A 39 13.09 4.94 -2.06
N THR A 40 13.39 4.57 -0.83
CA THR A 40 14.08 3.30 -0.50
C THR A 40 13.20 2.48 0.42
N ILE A 41 13.03 1.18 0.14
CA ILE A 41 12.33 0.24 1.01
C ILE A 41 13.30 -0.86 1.41
N LEU A 42 13.39 -1.13 2.71
CA LEU A 42 14.22 -2.18 3.28
C LEU A 42 13.45 -3.50 3.37
N LYS A 43 14.19 -4.60 3.48
CA LYS A 43 13.59 -5.92 3.69
C LYS A 43 12.83 -5.96 5.02
N GLY A 44 11.64 -6.57 5.02
CA GLY A 44 10.79 -6.70 6.21
C GLY A 44 9.96 -5.47 6.54
N GLU A 45 10.10 -4.34 5.82
CA GLU A 45 9.26 -3.17 6.04
C GLU A 45 7.82 -3.36 5.55
N PHE A 46 6.87 -2.87 6.34
CA PHE A 46 5.52 -2.58 5.87
C PHE A 46 5.38 -1.07 5.62
N VAL A 47 5.37 -0.70 4.35
CA VAL A 47 5.27 0.70 3.91
C VAL A 47 3.90 0.98 3.33
N GLY A 48 3.23 2.00 3.84
CA GLY A 48 1.97 2.50 3.31
C GLY A 48 2.15 3.77 2.49
N ILE A 49 1.69 3.78 1.23
CA ILE A 49 1.61 5.00 0.42
C ILE A 49 0.19 5.51 0.44
N VAL A 50 0.01 6.71 0.95
CA VAL A 50 -1.29 7.40 1.04
C VAL A 50 -1.27 8.72 0.27
N GLY A 51 -2.45 9.24 -0.02
CA GLY A 51 -2.61 10.50 -0.72
C GLY A 51 -3.97 10.58 -1.42
N PRO A 52 -4.37 11.76 -1.91
CA PRO A 52 -5.65 11.95 -2.59
C PRO A 52 -5.76 11.14 -3.89
N ASN A 53 -6.99 11.00 -4.39
CA ASN A 53 -7.20 10.38 -5.69
C ASN A 53 -6.51 11.21 -6.79
N GLY A 54 -5.80 10.52 -7.69
CA GLY A 54 -5.04 11.19 -8.75
C GLY A 54 -3.65 11.70 -8.33
N SER A 55 -3.19 11.46 -7.09
CA SER A 55 -1.89 11.91 -6.59
C SER A 55 -0.67 11.17 -7.17
N GLY A 56 -0.89 10.14 -7.99
CA GLY A 56 0.19 9.37 -8.62
C GLY A 56 0.52 8.03 -7.96
N LYS A 57 -0.17 7.60 -6.90
CA LYS A 57 0.10 6.34 -6.16
C LYS A 57 0.16 5.10 -7.08
N THR A 58 -0.89 4.85 -7.83
CA THR A 58 -0.92 3.74 -8.79
C THR A 58 0.12 3.93 -9.91
N THR A 59 0.39 5.17 -10.33
CA THR A 59 1.45 5.47 -11.31
C THR A 59 2.81 5.07 -10.78
N LEU A 60 3.15 5.45 -9.56
CA LEU A 60 4.39 5.04 -8.89
C LEU A 60 4.49 3.52 -8.80
N LEU A 61 3.44 2.85 -8.33
CA LEU A 61 3.40 1.40 -8.20
C LEU A 61 3.59 0.68 -9.56
N LEU A 62 2.92 1.15 -10.63
CA LEU A 62 3.07 0.59 -11.97
C LEU A 62 4.47 0.86 -12.55
N SER A 63 5.13 1.97 -12.20
CA SER A 63 6.50 2.26 -12.58
C SER A 63 7.49 1.33 -11.86
N ILE A 64 7.29 1.09 -10.55
CA ILE A 64 8.07 0.12 -9.77
C ILE A 64 7.97 -1.28 -10.41
N LEU A 65 6.78 -1.68 -10.85
CA LEU A 65 6.57 -2.95 -11.55
C LEU A 65 7.17 -2.99 -12.96
N GLY A 66 7.61 -1.86 -13.51
CA GLY A 66 8.09 -1.74 -14.88
C GLY A 66 6.99 -1.84 -15.96
N ILE A 67 5.72 -1.70 -15.55
CA ILE A 67 4.56 -1.66 -16.45
C ILE A 67 4.45 -0.29 -17.11
N LEU A 68 4.81 0.76 -16.38
CA LEU A 68 4.95 2.12 -16.89
C LEU A 68 6.42 2.50 -16.95
N ASN A 69 6.83 3.07 -18.09
CA ASN A 69 8.16 3.63 -18.23
C ASN A 69 8.23 4.97 -17.51
N ALA A 70 9.34 5.22 -16.84
CA ALA A 70 9.69 6.53 -16.31
C ALA A 70 10.16 7.45 -17.46
N ASP A 71 9.87 8.75 -17.34
CA ASP A 71 10.42 9.79 -18.22
C ASP A 71 11.81 10.21 -17.74
N SER A 72 12.05 10.17 -16.41
CA SER A 72 13.38 10.37 -15.80
C SER A 72 13.52 9.55 -14.51
N GLY A 73 14.75 9.45 -14.02
CA GLY A 73 15.09 8.69 -12.82
C GLY A 73 15.36 7.21 -13.10
N GLN A 74 15.56 6.46 -12.01
CA GLN A 74 15.82 5.02 -12.08
C GLN A 74 15.14 4.27 -10.96
N ILE A 75 14.86 2.99 -11.23
CA ILE A 75 14.28 2.06 -10.26
C ILE A 75 15.13 0.80 -10.26
N LYS A 76 15.48 0.34 -9.05
CA LYS A 76 16.12 -0.96 -8.82
C LYS A 76 15.30 -1.74 -7.80
N ILE A 77 15.11 -3.03 -8.07
CA ILE A 77 14.49 -3.98 -7.15
C ILE A 77 15.48 -5.12 -6.97
N TYR A 78 15.90 -5.37 -5.71
CA TYR A 78 17.02 -6.28 -5.43
C TYR A 78 18.23 -5.98 -6.31
N GLY A 79 18.59 -4.69 -6.46
CA GLY A 79 19.69 -4.20 -7.30
C GLY A 79 19.49 -4.35 -8.81
N SER A 80 18.32 -4.83 -9.27
CA SER A 80 18.04 -5.10 -10.68
C SER A 80 16.97 -4.18 -11.23
N LYS A 81 17.03 -3.88 -12.53
CA LYS A 81 15.97 -3.13 -13.21
C LYS A 81 14.64 -3.90 -13.14
N PRO A 82 13.49 -3.19 -13.06
CA PRO A 82 12.17 -3.81 -13.16
C PRO A 82 12.07 -4.78 -14.36
N MET A 83 11.25 -5.82 -14.24
CA MET A 83 11.05 -6.86 -15.26
C MET A 83 12.28 -7.72 -15.59
N SER A 84 13.38 -7.60 -14.85
CA SER A 84 14.56 -8.44 -15.01
C SER A 84 14.25 -9.91 -14.66
N LYS A 85 14.88 -10.86 -15.36
CA LYS A 85 14.62 -12.30 -15.15
C LYS A 85 14.95 -12.80 -13.73
N ASN A 86 15.90 -12.20 -13.07
CA ASN A 86 16.29 -12.53 -11.70
C ASN A 86 15.29 -12.04 -10.63
N LEU A 87 14.24 -11.31 -11.03
CA LEU A 87 13.10 -10.92 -10.20
C LEU A 87 11.91 -11.90 -10.31
N ASP A 88 11.98 -12.88 -11.22
CA ASP A 88 10.92 -13.87 -11.41
C ASP A 88 10.64 -14.60 -10.08
N GLY A 89 9.40 -14.50 -9.59
CA GLY A 89 8.94 -15.10 -8.34
C GLY A 89 9.31 -14.34 -7.06
N LYS A 90 10.10 -13.26 -7.14
CA LYS A 90 10.46 -12.45 -5.97
C LYS A 90 9.44 -11.36 -5.63
N ILE A 91 8.67 -10.94 -6.63
CA ILE A 91 7.70 -9.86 -6.52
C ILE A 91 6.31 -10.40 -6.84
N SER A 92 5.34 -10.03 -6.04
CA SER A 92 3.92 -10.29 -6.31
C SER A 92 3.12 -9.00 -6.27
N TRP A 93 2.15 -8.89 -7.15
CA TRP A 93 1.28 -7.73 -7.24
C TRP A 93 -0.18 -8.12 -7.16
N VAL A 94 -0.90 -7.47 -6.26
CA VAL A 94 -2.35 -7.51 -6.11
C VAL A 94 -2.90 -6.17 -6.56
N SER A 95 -3.43 -6.11 -7.78
CA SER A 95 -4.04 -4.90 -8.31
C SER A 95 -5.43 -4.67 -7.72
N GLN A 96 -5.87 -3.41 -7.70
CA GLN A 96 -7.23 -3.04 -7.30
C GLN A 96 -8.31 -3.84 -8.07
N ALA A 97 -8.08 -4.14 -9.35
CA ALA A 97 -8.99 -4.92 -10.17
C ALA A 97 -8.98 -6.43 -9.85
N ALA A 98 -7.99 -6.92 -9.12
CA ALA A 98 -7.83 -8.37 -8.87
C ALA A 98 -8.96 -8.98 -8.05
N SER A 99 -9.67 -8.18 -7.25
CA SER A 99 -10.85 -8.60 -6.48
C SER A 99 -12.14 -8.59 -7.30
N ASN A 100 -12.13 -7.89 -8.45
CA ASN A 100 -13.27 -7.78 -9.37
C ASN A 100 -13.24 -8.91 -10.42
N LEU A 101 -13.03 -10.15 -9.95
CA LEU A 101 -13.07 -11.30 -10.84
C LEU A 101 -14.51 -11.46 -11.38
N PRO A 102 -14.66 -11.77 -12.70
CA PRO A 102 -15.97 -12.02 -13.28
C PRO A 102 -16.73 -13.10 -12.51
N SER A 103 -18.01 -12.87 -12.23
CA SER A 103 -18.85 -13.80 -11.45
C SER A 103 -19.13 -15.14 -12.18
N ASP A 104 -18.90 -15.18 -13.48
CA ASP A 104 -19.02 -16.36 -14.33
C ASP A 104 -17.72 -17.19 -14.41
N LEU A 105 -16.62 -16.68 -13.82
CA LEU A 105 -15.37 -17.40 -13.76
C LEU A 105 -15.50 -18.57 -12.78
N ARG A 106 -15.55 -19.79 -13.30
CA ARG A 106 -15.64 -21.03 -12.51
C ARG A 106 -14.26 -21.49 -12.06
N LEU A 107 -13.76 -20.85 -11.03
CA LEU A 107 -12.54 -21.24 -10.33
C LEU A 107 -12.83 -21.39 -8.85
N THR A 108 -12.29 -22.42 -8.22
CA THR A 108 -12.27 -22.57 -6.78
C THR A 108 -11.18 -21.68 -6.16
N VAL A 109 -11.25 -21.44 -4.84
CA VAL A 109 -10.18 -20.77 -4.09
C VAL A 109 -8.84 -21.46 -4.33
N ARG A 110 -8.82 -22.80 -4.26
CA ARG A 110 -7.61 -23.61 -4.46
C ARG A 110 -7.01 -23.37 -5.85
N GLU A 111 -7.82 -23.44 -6.89
CA GLU A 111 -7.37 -23.23 -8.26
C GLU A 111 -6.84 -21.81 -8.48
N LEU A 112 -7.50 -20.80 -7.89
CA LEU A 112 -7.00 -19.41 -7.94
C LEU A 112 -5.64 -19.29 -7.25
N VAL A 113 -5.46 -19.86 -6.06
CA VAL A 113 -4.21 -19.84 -5.32
C VAL A 113 -3.10 -20.59 -6.07
N GLU A 114 -3.44 -21.74 -6.68
CA GLU A 114 -2.51 -22.51 -7.52
C GLU A 114 -1.92 -21.68 -8.67
N LEU A 115 -2.66 -20.73 -9.25
CA LEU A 115 -2.12 -19.84 -10.28
C LEU A 115 -0.91 -19.05 -9.80
N GLY A 116 -0.80 -18.77 -8.49
CA GLY A 116 0.34 -18.10 -7.90
C GLY A 116 1.64 -18.91 -7.97
N THR A 117 1.56 -20.23 -8.08
CA THR A 117 2.76 -21.07 -8.19
C THR A 117 3.34 -21.12 -9.61
N LEU A 118 2.64 -20.55 -10.59
CA LEU A 118 3.10 -20.54 -11.98
C LEU A 118 4.20 -19.50 -12.17
N ASN A 119 5.32 -19.91 -12.69
CA ASN A 119 6.41 -19.06 -13.12
C ASN A 119 6.90 -19.46 -14.50
N ARG A 120 7.79 -18.67 -15.09
CA ARG A 120 8.31 -18.93 -16.46
C ARG A 120 8.97 -20.30 -16.60
N SER A 121 9.57 -20.82 -15.52
CA SER A 121 10.30 -22.10 -15.55
C SER A 121 9.39 -23.31 -15.41
N ASN A 122 8.22 -23.16 -14.75
CA ASN A 122 7.32 -24.27 -14.48
C ASN A 122 5.95 -24.17 -15.18
N MET A 123 5.71 -23.17 -16.02
CA MET A 123 4.44 -22.94 -16.69
C MET A 123 3.92 -24.16 -17.48
N PHE A 124 4.85 -24.99 -17.97
CA PHE A 124 4.53 -26.25 -18.67
C PHE A 124 4.65 -27.50 -17.78
N SER A 125 5.04 -27.33 -16.49
CA SER A 125 5.14 -28.44 -15.55
C SER A 125 3.79 -28.78 -14.95
N ARG A 126 3.45 -30.08 -14.95
CA ARG A 126 2.28 -30.59 -14.23
C ARG A 126 2.50 -30.73 -12.71
N ARG A 127 3.75 -30.57 -12.24
CA ARG A 127 4.07 -30.62 -10.82
C ARG A 127 3.84 -29.24 -10.21
N ARG A 128 2.69 -29.06 -9.59
CA ARG A 128 2.42 -27.92 -8.72
C ARG A 128 2.85 -28.29 -7.31
N ASP A 129 3.40 -27.34 -6.59
CA ASP A 129 3.77 -27.53 -5.18
C ASP A 129 2.48 -27.45 -4.33
N LYS A 130 1.86 -28.61 -4.11
CA LYS A 130 0.61 -28.68 -3.33
C LYS A 130 0.79 -28.15 -1.91
N GLN A 131 1.95 -28.42 -1.30
CA GLN A 131 2.24 -27.95 0.06
C GLN A 131 2.25 -26.41 0.13
N GLN A 132 2.82 -25.77 -0.87
CA GLN A 132 2.85 -24.32 -0.98
C GLN A 132 1.44 -23.72 -1.12
N VAL A 133 0.58 -24.34 -1.91
CA VAL A 133 -0.81 -23.93 -2.06
C VAL A 133 -1.57 -24.12 -0.75
N ASP A 134 -1.41 -25.27 -0.09
CA ASP A 134 -2.05 -25.55 1.20
C ASP A 134 -1.65 -24.53 2.26
N GLN A 135 -0.37 -24.22 2.38
CA GLN A 135 0.15 -23.19 3.28
C GLN A 135 -0.44 -21.80 2.99
N ALA A 136 -0.45 -21.40 1.71
CA ALA A 136 -1.01 -20.10 1.33
C ALA A 136 -2.52 -19.99 1.66
N ILE A 137 -3.29 -21.05 1.43
CA ILE A 137 -4.72 -21.11 1.76
C ILE A 137 -4.94 -21.02 3.27
N GLU A 138 -4.11 -21.69 4.06
CA GLU A 138 -4.17 -21.68 5.52
C GLU A 138 -3.81 -20.31 6.07
N MET A 139 -2.73 -19.68 5.56
CA MET A 139 -2.31 -18.32 5.96
C MET A 139 -3.41 -17.29 5.74
N VAL A 140 -4.17 -17.38 4.65
CA VAL A 140 -5.29 -16.44 4.39
C VAL A 140 -6.61 -16.86 5.05
N GLY A 141 -6.63 -17.95 5.84
CA GLY A 141 -7.80 -18.42 6.59
C GLY A 141 -8.96 -18.86 5.70
N LEU A 142 -8.68 -19.50 4.56
CA LEU A 142 -9.71 -19.95 3.60
C LEU A 142 -9.80 -21.48 3.47
N LYS A 143 -9.24 -22.23 4.43
CA LYS A 143 -9.22 -23.70 4.38
C LYS A 143 -10.61 -24.31 4.24
N ASP A 144 -11.58 -23.82 5.01
CA ASP A 144 -12.95 -24.35 5.02
C ASP A 144 -13.71 -24.12 3.71
N VAL A 145 -13.27 -23.15 2.91
CA VAL A 145 -13.89 -22.77 1.63
C VAL A 145 -12.97 -23.00 0.43
N GLU A 146 -11.88 -23.75 0.59
CA GLU A 146 -10.86 -23.93 -0.46
C GLU A 146 -11.39 -24.51 -1.78
N ASN A 147 -12.45 -25.30 -1.71
CA ASN A 147 -13.12 -25.92 -2.86
C ASN A 147 -14.37 -25.14 -3.30
N THR A 148 -14.63 -23.99 -2.69
CA THR A 148 -15.75 -23.13 -3.04
C THR A 148 -15.38 -22.28 -4.26
N ASP A 149 -16.34 -22.13 -5.17
CA ASP A 149 -16.21 -21.23 -6.31
C ASP A 149 -16.04 -19.78 -5.84
N ILE A 150 -15.06 -19.05 -6.41
CA ILE A 150 -14.75 -17.67 -6.04
C ILE A 150 -15.94 -16.70 -6.24
N GLY A 151 -16.83 -17.01 -7.17
CA GLY A 151 -18.07 -16.24 -7.40
C GLY A 151 -19.06 -16.29 -6.21
N ARG A 152 -18.92 -17.29 -5.32
CA ARG A 152 -19.78 -17.46 -4.14
C ARG A 152 -19.17 -16.89 -2.86
N LEU A 153 -17.95 -16.38 -2.91
CA LEU A 153 -17.26 -15.83 -1.77
C LEU A 153 -17.76 -14.42 -1.43
N SER A 154 -17.68 -14.05 -0.14
CA SER A 154 -17.81 -12.64 0.26
C SER A 154 -16.68 -11.79 -0.35
N GLY A 155 -16.84 -10.46 -0.36
CA GLY A 155 -15.81 -9.55 -0.84
C GLY A 155 -14.48 -9.74 -0.11
N GLY A 156 -14.51 -9.86 1.23
CA GLY A 156 -13.33 -10.11 2.05
C GLY A 156 -12.68 -11.47 1.81
N GLN A 157 -13.47 -12.54 1.64
CA GLN A 157 -12.94 -13.86 1.29
C GLN A 157 -12.28 -13.85 -0.09
N ARG A 158 -12.90 -13.17 -1.05
CA ARG A 158 -12.34 -13.03 -2.41
C ARG A 158 -11.01 -12.28 -2.39
N GLN A 159 -10.93 -11.18 -1.64
CA GLN A 159 -9.69 -10.44 -1.48
C GLN A 159 -8.59 -11.30 -0.84
N ARG A 160 -8.91 -12.04 0.22
CA ARG A 160 -7.98 -12.99 0.85
C ARG A 160 -7.54 -14.10 -0.11
N ALA A 161 -8.41 -14.59 -0.97
CA ALA A 161 -8.05 -15.58 -1.98
C ALA A 161 -7.04 -15.04 -3.01
N VAL A 162 -7.19 -13.77 -3.43
CA VAL A 162 -6.23 -13.10 -4.31
C VAL A 162 -4.88 -12.89 -3.62
N ILE A 163 -4.88 -12.55 -2.33
CA ILE A 163 -3.65 -12.46 -1.53
C ILE A 163 -3.03 -13.84 -1.35
N GLY A 164 -3.82 -14.90 -1.11
CA GLY A 164 -3.36 -16.28 -1.08
C GLY A 164 -2.63 -16.67 -2.38
N ARG A 165 -3.13 -16.25 -3.54
CA ARG A 165 -2.44 -16.42 -4.81
C ARG A 165 -1.07 -15.71 -4.82
N ALA A 166 -1.01 -14.49 -4.28
CA ALA A 166 0.25 -13.76 -4.17
C ALA A 166 1.25 -14.47 -3.25
N LEU A 167 0.79 -15.00 -2.10
CA LEU A 167 1.63 -15.77 -1.17
C LEU A 167 2.13 -17.09 -1.77
N ALA A 168 1.28 -17.75 -2.56
CA ALA A 168 1.66 -18.99 -3.26
C ALA A 168 2.76 -18.79 -4.31
N SER A 169 3.12 -17.56 -4.69
CA SER A 169 4.28 -17.28 -5.55
C SER A 169 5.61 -17.34 -4.81
N LYS A 170 5.63 -17.43 -3.48
CA LYS A 170 6.80 -17.29 -2.60
C LYS A 170 7.47 -15.92 -2.68
N ALA A 171 6.81 -14.93 -3.26
CA ALA A 171 7.34 -13.58 -3.34
C ALA A 171 7.70 -13.05 -1.94
N GLU A 172 8.85 -12.41 -1.85
CA GLU A 172 9.31 -11.72 -0.64
C GLU A 172 8.81 -10.28 -0.60
N PHE A 173 8.61 -9.67 -1.77
CA PHE A 173 8.10 -8.32 -1.93
C PHE A 173 6.68 -8.34 -2.50
N ILE A 174 5.70 -7.85 -1.73
CA ILE A 174 4.28 -7.87 -2.08
C ILE A 174 3.80 -6.42 -2.24
N LEU A 175 3.31 -6.10 -3.43
CA LEU A 175 2.72 -4.81 -3.75
C LEU A 175 1.19 -4.95 -3.77
N LEU A 176 0.50 -4.08 -3.02
CA LEU A 176 -0.95 -4.08 -2.87
C LEU A 176 -1.50 -2.72 -3.32
N ASP A 177 -2.39 -2.73 -4.31
CA ASP A 177 -3.05 -1.52 -4.80
C ASP A 177 -4.51 -1.50 -4.34
N GLU A 178 -4.81 -0.65 -3.35
CA GLU A 178 -6.14 -0.45 -2.77
C GLU A 178 -6.82 -1.77 -2.29
N PRO A 179 -6.15 -2.62 -1.49
CA PRO A 179 -6.65 -3.95 -1.17
C PRO A 179 -7.89 -3.96 -0.26
N LEU A 180 -8.26 -2.83 0.35
CA LEU A 180 -9.34 -2.71 1.32
C LEU A 180 -10.65 -2.21 0.72
N VAL A 181 -10.65 -1.85 -0.57
CA VAL A 181 -11.82 -1.28 -1.24
C VAL A 181 -12.97 -2.29 -1.30
N GLY A 182 -14.16 -1.84 -0.88
CA GLY A 182 -15.37 -2.67 -0.92
C GLY A 182 -15.47 -3.72 0.18
N MET A 183 -14.60 -3.68 1.20
CA MET A 183 -14.66 -4.58 2.34
C MET A 183 -15.47 -3.97 3.49
N ASP A 184 -16.21 -4.81 4.21
CA ASP A 184 -16.80 -4.47 5.50
C ASP A 184 -15.70 -4.31 6.59
N SER A 185 -16.07 -3.70 7.72
CA SER A 185 -15.13 -3.38 8.79
C SER A 185 -14.42 -4.61 9.37
N GLU A 186 -15.13 -5.73 9.57
CA GLU A 186 -14.58 -6.95 10.15
C GLU A 186 -13.57 -7.61 9.19
N SER A 187 -13.96 -7.76 7.92
CA SER A 187 -13.09 -8.29 6.87
C SER A 187 -11.83 -7.44 6.70
N ARG A 188 -11.96 -6.09 6.77
CA ARG A 188 -10.84 -5.14 6.70
C ARG A 188 -9.87 -5.35 7.86
N SER A 189 -10.35 -5.37 9.10
CA SER A 189 -9.51 -5.59 10.29
C SER A 189 -8.78 -6.93 10.23
N SER A 190 -9.48 -7.97 9.80
CA SER A 190 -8.89 -9.31 9.62
C SER A 190 -7.80 -9.33 8.54
N LEU A 191 -7.98 -8.58 7.44
CA LEU A 191 -6.97 -8.49 6.40
C LEU A 191 -5.74 -7.69 6.86
N LEU A 192 -5.95 -6.55 7.54
CA LEU A 192 -4.85 -5.75 8.07
C LEU A 192 -3.99 -6.54 9.04
N LYS A 193 -4.61 -7.31 9.94
CA LYS A 193 -3.89 -8.22 10.82
C LYS A 193 -3.09 -9.27 10.06
N LEU A 194 -3.68 -9.89 9.04
CA LEU A 194 -2.96 -10.84 8.19
C LEU A 194 -1.71 -10.20 7.55
N LEU A 195 -1.82 -8.96 7.04
CA LEU A 195 -0.70 -8.26 6.41
C LEU A 195 0.41 -7.95 7.42
N ASP A 196 0.04 -7.58 8.63
CA ASP A 196 0.96 -7.35 9.75
C ASP A 196 1.70 -8.66 10.13
N ASP A 197 0.95 -9.75 10.35
CA ASP A 197 1.50 -11.08 10.63
C ASP A 197 2.48 -11.54 9.51
N LEU A 198 2.21 -11.22 8.25
CA LEU A 198 3.09 -11.55 7.13
C LEU A 198 4.45 -10.83 7.17
N CYS A 199 4.48 -9.60 7.64
CA CYS A 199 5.74 -8.87 7.82
C CYS A 199 6.53 -9.42 9.00
N HIS A 200 5.87 -9.62 10.16
CA HIS A 200 6.55 -10.03 11.39
C HIS A 200 6.97 -11.51 11.40
N ASP A 201 6.09 -12.40 10.97
CA ASP A 201 6.28 -13.85 11.12
C ASP A 201 6.86 -14.52 9.86
N ALA A 202 6.69 -13.92 8.69
CA ALA A 202 7.07 -14.53 7.41
C ALA A 202 8.11 -13.72 6.62
N ASP A 203 8.77 -12.73 7.22
CA ASP A 203 9.80 -11.88 6.61
C ASP A 203 9.36 -11.28 5.25
N LYS A 204 8.07 -10.97 5.10
CA LYS A 204 7.58 -10.34 3.89
C LYS A 204 7.76 -8.83 3.95
N THR A 205 8.11 -8.24 2.82
CA THR A 205 8.09 -6.79 2.65
C THR A 205 6.81 -6.41 1.93
N ILE A 206 6.10 -5.43 2.46
CA ILE A 206 4.80 -5.01 1.91
C ILE A 206 4.85 -3.53 1.55
N LEU A 207 4.47 -3.23 0.31
CA LEU A 207 4.16 -1.89 -0.15
C LEU A 207 2.66 -1.81 -0.46
N MET A 208 1.93 -1.10 0.37
CA MET A 208 0.48 -0.96 0.24
C MET A 208 0.09 0.46 -0.15
N VAL A 209 -0.58 0.61 -1.27
CA VAL A 209 -1.22 1.86 -1.68
C VAL A 209 -2.65 1.88 -1.15
N SER A 210 -3.03 2.96 -0.46
CA SER A 210 -4.39 3.14 0.03
C SER A 210 -4.77 4.62 0.12
N HIS A 211 -6.06 4.92 0.05
CA HIS A 211 -6.61 6.22 0.43
C HIS A 211 -7.11 6.22 1.88
N ASP A 212 -7.10 5.07 2.56
CA ASP A 212 -7.51 4.89 3.94
C ASP A 212 -6.32 5.13 4.90
N LEU A 213 -6.15 6.38 5.32
CA LEU A 213 -5.12 6.80 6.27
C LEU A 213 -5.19 6.03 7.59
N ALA A 214 -6.40 5.75 8.08
CA ALA A 214 -6.58 5.08 9.37
C ALA A 214 -6.09 3.63 9.30
N ALA A 215 -6.38 2.93 8.21
CA ALA A 215 -5.92 1.58 7.97
C ALA A 215 -4.39 1.49 7.93
N ILE A 216 -3.74 2.37 7.14
CA ILE A 216 -2.27 2.42 7.04
C ILE A 216 -1.64 2.75 8.39
N ARG A 217 -2.18 3.75 9.11
CA ARG A 217 -1.67 4.17 10.42
C ARG A 217 -1.76 3.06 11.48
N GLN A 218 -2.69 2.14 11.32
CA GLN A 218 -2.90 1.03 12.25
C GLN A 218 -1.92 -0.13 12.04
N THR A 219 -1.38 -0.29 10.83
CA THR A 219 -0.65 -1.52 10.45
C THR A 219 0.72 -1.28 9.84
N ALA A 220 0.93 -0.19 9.08
CA ALA A 220 2.21 0.06 8.46
C ALA A 220 3.22 0.61 9.47
N HIS A 221 4.49 0.24 9.33
CA HIS A 221 5.60 0.77 10.12
C HIS A 221 5.96 2.19 9.65
N ARG A 222 5.89 2.42 8.34
CA ARG A 222 6.28 3.67 7.68
C ARG A 222 5.17 4.12 6.75
N MET A 223 4.92 5.42 6.73
CA MET A 223 3.92 6.04 5.88
C MET A 223 4.57 7.07 4.96
N ILE A 224 4.16 7.03 3.70
CA ILE A 224 4.56 7.97 2.67
C ILE A 224 3.31 8.71 2.21
N TYR A 225 3.31 10.03 2.32
CA TYR A 225 2.24 10.86 1.75
C TYR A 225 2.67 11.39 0.39
N LEU A 226 1.98 10.93 -0.65
CA LEU A 226 2.27 11.25 -2.04
C LEU A 226 1.20 12.20 -2.61
N GLU A 227 1.65 13.35 -3.11
CA GLU A 227 0.86 14.29 -3.90
C GLU A 227 1.77 14.95 -4.95
N GLU A 228 1.84 14.33 -6.13
CA GLU A 228 2.80 14.60 -7.22
C GLU A 228 4.27 14.38 -6.81
N THR A 229 4.66 14.81 -5.61
CA THR A 229 5.95 14.55 -4.95
C THR A 229 5.70 13.89 -3.60
N ILE A 230 6.73 13.35 -2.97
CA ILE A 230 6.64 12.90 -1.57
C ILE A 230 6.59 14.15 -0.68
N LYS A 231 5.52 14.28 0.10
CA LYS A 231 5.32 15.38 1.05
C LYS A 231 5.67 14.99 2.48
N PHE A 232 5.55 13.69 2.78
CA PHE A 232 5.94 13.10 4.05
C PHE A 232 6.47 11.69 3.80
N ASP A 233 7.49 11.32 4.53
CA ASP A 233 8.07 9.98 4.57
C ASP A 233 8.63 9.73 5.97
N GLY A 234 8.04 8.81 6.72
CA GLY A 234 8.44 8.58 8.10
C GLY A 234 7.57 7.56 8.83
N ASP A 235 7.86 7.36 10.10
CA ASP A 235 7.10 6.50 11.00
C ASP A 235 5.64 6.94 11.08
N THR A 236 4.71 5.99 11.15
CA THR A 236 3.27 6.25 11.21
C THR A 236 2.84 7.02 12.44
N SER A 237 3.61 6.94 13.55
CA SER A 237 3.31 7.64 14.81
C SER A 237 3.53 9.15 14.74
N ILE A 238 4.43 9.60 13.84
CA ILE A 238 4.76 11.02 13.64
C ILE A 238 4.06 11.61 12.43
N PHE A 239 3.14 10.87 11.81
CA PHE A 239 2.39 11.35 10.65
C PHE A 239 1.55 12.57 11.06
N PRO A 240 1.59 13.67 10.27
CA PRO A 240 0.89 14.93 10.55
C PRO A 240 -0.59 14.74 10.84
N ASP A 241 -1.15 15.59 11.69
CA ASP A 241 -2.59 15.68 11.87
C ASP A 241 -3.29 16.33 10.65
N LEU A 242 -4.61 16.41 10.67
CA LEU A 242 -5.37 16.95 9.55
C LEU A 242 -5.04 18.43 9.26
N THR A 243 -4.69 19.19 10.30
CA THR A 243 -4.35 20.63 10.19
C THR A 243 -2.98 20.78 9.53
N GLU A 244 -1.99 20.07 10.04
CA GLU A 244 -0.64 20.03 9.49
C GLU A 244 -0.64 19.49 8.04
N LEU A 245 -1.49 18.49 7.77
CA LEU A 245 -1.66 17.94 6.42
C LEU A 245 -2.26 18.97 5.46
N ALA A 246 -3.21 19.79 5.92
CA ALA A 246 -3.76 20.88 5.13
C ALA A 246 -2.70 21.94 4.82
N GLU A 247 -1.83 22.27 5.78
CA GLU A 247 -0.70 23.17 5.59
C GLU A 247 0.32 22.63 4.57
N LEU A 248 0.68 21.33 4.67
CA LEU A 248 1.54 20.66 3.70
C LEU A 248 0.99 20.74 2.27
N ARG A 249 -0.33 20.74 2.13
CA ARG A 249 -1.05 20.91 0.85
C ARG A 249 -1.21 22.37 0.44
N GLY A 250 -0.77 23.33 1.25
CA GLY A 250 -0.95 24.74 1.00
C GLY A 250 -2.41 25.22 1.13
N ILE A 251 -3.26 24.44 1.83
CA ILE A 251 -4.65 24.80 2.10
C ILE A 251 -4.66 25.66 3.36
N LYS A 252 -5.05 26.92 3.23
CA LYS A 252 -5.23 27.81 4.40
C LYS A 252 -6.49 27.42 5.17
N PRO A 253 -6.46 27.43 6.52
CA PRO A 253 -7.67 27.22 7.32
C PRO A 253 -8.73 28.27 6.96
N VAL A 254 -9.96 27.82 6.74
CA VAL A 254 -11.08 28.70 6.36
C VAL A 254 -11.67 29.43 7.59
N HIS A 255 -11.25 29.09 8.83
CA HIS A 255 -11.88 29.52 10.08
C HIS A 255 -10.90 30.10 11.11
N ASP A 256 -9.97 30.97 10.72
CA ASP A 256 -9.12 31.71 11.67
C ASP A 256 -9.47 33.21 11.81
N GLU A 257 -10.61 33.66 11.29
CA GLU A 257 -11.12 34.99 11.62
C GLU A 257 -12.59 34.87 12.04
N VAL A 258 -12.84 35.14 13.30
CA VAL A 258 -14.03 35.60 13.98
C VAL A 258 -14.30 34.78 15.26
N HIS A 259 -13.73 35.22 16.36
CA HIS A 259 -14.42 35.44 17.64
C HIS A 259 -13.55 36.31 18.54
N GLY A 260 -13.43 37.60 18.13
CA GLY A 260 -13.15 38.66 19.07
C GLY A 260 -14.35 38.79 20.01
N HIS A 261 -14.14 38.40 21.25
CA HIS A 261 -15.12 38.61 22.32
C HIS A 261 -15.45 40.08 22.46
N HIS A 262 -16.57 40.56 21.94
CA HIS A 262 -17.22 41.77 22.41
C HIS A 262 -17.88 41.47 23.74
N HIS A 263 -17.17 41.73 24.82
CA HIS A 263 -17.75 41.91 26.13
C HIS A 263 -18.58 43.21 26.09
N HIS A 264 -19.86 43.11 25.87
CA HIS A 264 -20.79 44.18 26.27
C HIS A 264 -20.97 44.14 27.80
N SER A 265 -20.28 45.07 28.46
CA SER A 265 -20.53 45.45 29.80
C SER A 265 -21.88 46.19 29.86
N HIS A 266 -22.93 45.54 30.31
CA HIS A 266 -24.13 46.23 30.80
C HIS A 266 -23.79 46.93 32.12
N LYS A 267 -23.56 48.23 32.08
CA LYS A 267 -23.67 49.11 33.25
C LYS A 267 -25.15 49.23 33.59
N GLY A 268 -25.48 48.80 34.80
CA GLY A 268 -26.73 49.13 35.43
C GLY A 268 -26.81 50.64 35.71
N ALA A 269 -27.94 51.21 35.42
CA ALA A 269 -28.40 52.45 36.00
C ALA A 269 -29.71 52.12 36.72
N GLY A 270 -29.66 52.12 38.07
CA GLY A 270 -30.84 52.23 38.88
C GLY A 270 -31.31 53.66 38.84
N GLU A 271 -32.53 53.84 39.16
CA GLU A 271 -33.14 54.86 40.02
C GLU A 271 -34.57 55.20 39.58
N ASP A 272 -35.39 55.09 40.59
CA ASP A 272 -36.46 55.94 41.04
C ASP A 272 -37.78 56.02 40.22
N LEU A 273 -38.83 55.44 40.74
CA LEU A 273 -39.98 55.96 41.51
C LEU A 273 -41.11 54.96 41.54
#